data_660e944a6deb0ac0bccb848cea275f3a
#
_entry.id   660e944a6deb0ac0bccb848cea275f3a
#
_cell.length_a   1.000
_cell.length_b   1.000
_cell.length_c   1.000
_cell.angle_alpha   90.00
_cell.angle_beta   90.00
_cell.angle_gamma   90.00
#
_symmetry.space_group_name_H-M   'P 1'
#
loop_
_entity.id
_entity.type
_entity.pdbx_description
1 polymer ?
#
loop_
_entity_poly.entity_id
_entity_poly.type
_entity_poly.pdbx_seq_one_letter_code
_entity_poly.pdbx_strand_id
1 'polypeptide(L)'
;MNINKLMKHYKGMKKNCFYGLGVPFHLKKWLKVMKLCLFFMFVLHLGVSASGCAQQKVSLSMEDVTLEQVLKELKRQTGLRFFYSVEKVRNEQKKVVNIKNDVLEDALKNVLRGTGLTFTIMNDVVVIKDEILVALDSIKKEPVVVKGIVKDKAGLPLPGVTIVIKGTQVGCVSDIDGKFNFSVPEINNLVLQFSFVGMITKEVKVINNKPLDVELEEDVQSMDEVIVTGYFTKSKSAYTGSAVVVKAEELKRISPTNLFKALSAYEPSFQIVENKEVGADPNAVPEILIRGKSSFEGKSNQPLFIMDGYEISIEQVFDTDIERIKQVTILKDASATAIYGSRAANGVVVIETKMPEQGKLSVSYSFNATIEAPDLTDYDLLNASEKLQFEELAGVYKDPEGNVANQMKLDKLYEQRHKEVERGVNTYWLSQPLQTSFRHTHSLSLGGGNERSRYGVNLNYGANPGVMKGSTRDRFGISFTWTYNIANKFRIGNVLSVNQIKSEKTPYGEFSTYTKLNPYERAKDEKGRWIYLLSNGNPNPLVDAHLNSYDKTESTSYTNNFDIEWYIIEGLRLTGRFSYSFGNNDADKFI
;
A
#
# COMPACT_ATOMS: atom_id res chain seq x y z
N MET A 1 -57.10 23.98 -36.53
CA MET A 1 -56.16 23.18 -35.76
C MET A 1 -55.56 24.06 -34.64
N ASN A 2 -55.90 23.77 -33.40
CA ASN A 2 -55.94 24.74 -32.30
C ASN A 2 -54.54 24.85 -31.61
N ILE A 3 -53.87 25.97 -31.81
CA ILE A 3 -52.50 26.28 -31.32
C ILE A 3 -52.35 26.11 -29.79
N ASN A 4 -53.47 26.26 -29.07
CA ASN A 4 -53.48 26.07 -27.60
C ASN A 4 -53.29 24.61 -27.13
N LYS A 5 -53.55 23.63 -28.01
CA LYS A 5 -53.31 22.20 -27.71
C LYS A 5 -51.85 21.81 -27.91
N LEU A 6 -51.13 22.46 -28.84
CA LEU A 6 -49.68 22.29 -29.06
C LEU A 6 -48.85 22.94 -27.93
N MET A 7 -49.28 24.10 -27.45
CA MET A 7 -48.61 24.79 -26.34
C MET A 7 -48.73 24.06 -25.01
N LYS A 8 -49.85 23.34 -24.78
CA LYS A 8 -49.99 22.47 -23.60
C LYS A 8 -49.07 21.22 -23.66
N HIS A 9 -48.87 20.67 -24.84
CA HIS A 9 -47.97 19.55 -25.05
C HIS A 9 -46.50 19.95 -24.91
N TYR A 10 -46.15 21.17 -25.37
CA TYR A 10 -44.78 21.70 -25.24
C TYR A 10 -44.40 22.11 -23.79
N LYS A 11 -45.38 22.57 -22.99
CA LYS A 11 -45.19 22.84 -21.55
C LYS A 11 -45.07 21.55 -20.73
N GLY A 12 -45.70 20.45 -21.13
CA GLY A 12 -45.56 19.13 -20.52
C GLY A 12 -44.17 18.52 -20.77
N MET A 13 -43.65 18.67 -21.99
CA MET A 13 -42.32 18.15 -22.37
C MET A 13 -41.15 18.89 -21.70
N LYS A 14 -41.25 20.20 -21.45
CA LYS A 14 -40.21 20.94 -20.73
C LYS A 14 -40.14 20.62 -19.24
N LYS A 15 -41.19 20.12 -18.62
CA LYS A 15 -41.14 19.67 -17.21
C LYS A 15 -40.50 18.28 -17.03
N ASN A 16 -40.55 17.43 -18.04
CA ASN A 16 -39.97 16.09 -17.98
C ASN A 16 -38.51 16.00 -18.47
N CYS A 17 -37.96 17.00 -19.14
CA CYS A 17 -36.57 17.02 -19.58
C CYS A 17 -35.56 17.49 -18.50
N PHE A 18 -36.01 18.05 -17.37
CA PHE A 18 -35.13 18.45 -16.27
C PHE A 18 -35.15 17.50 -15.07
N TYR A 19 -35.94 16.43 -15.11
CA TYR A 19 -35.95 15.37 -14.09
C TYR A 19 -35.20 14.09 -14.51
N GLY A 20 -34.50 14.12 -15.65
CA GLY A 20 -33.78 12.97 -16.23
C GLY A 20 -32.30 12.84 -15.84
N LEU A 21 -31.77 13.69 -14.97
CA LEU A 21 -30.52 13.44 -14.23
C LEU A 21 -30.90 13.21 -12.77
N GLY A 22 -31.53 12.09 -12.51
CA GLY A 22 -31.68 11.54 -11.19
C GLY A 22 -30.31 11.24 -10.66
N VAL A 23 -29.69 12.24 -9.99
CA VAL A 23 -28.54 12.02 -9.15
C VAL A 23 -28.97 10.96 -8.14
N PRO A 24 -28.45 9.74 -8.19
CA PRO A 24 -28.91 8.67 -7.33
C PRO A 24 -28.84 9.16 -5.89
N PHE A 25 -29.80 8.76 -5.08
CA PHE A 25 -29.97 9.19 -3.67
C PHE A 25 -28.66 9.04 -2.87
N HIS A 26 -27.82 8.10 -3.27
CA HIS A 26 -26.46 7.88 -2.79
C HIS A 26 -25.49 9.03 -3.10
N LEU A 27 -25.57 9.66 -4.25
CA LEU A 27 -24.68 10.77 -4.63
C LEU A 27 -24.95 12.03 -3.79
N LYS A 28 -26.21 12.24 -3.33
CA LYS A 28 -26.54 13.34 -2.41
C LYS A 28 -25.98 13.11 -1.00
N LYS A 29 -25.96 11.87 -0.52
CA LYS A 29 -25.27 11.48 0.72
C LYS A 29 -23.75 11.61 0.55
N TRP A 30 -23.22 11.18 -0.58
CA TRP A 30 -21.80 11.27 -0.93
C TRP A 30 -21.30 12.71 -0.97
N LEU A 31 -22.06 13.61 -1.60
CA LEU A 31 -21.79 15.05 -1.61
C LEU A 31 -21.83 15.70 -0.21
N LYS A 32 -22.66 15.20 0.70
CA LYS A 32 -22.69 15.67 2.09
C LYS A 32 -21.44 15.22 2.86
N VAL A 33 -21.03 13.96 2.71
CA VAL A 33 -19.81 13.43 3.34
C VAL A 33 -18.59 14.11 2.74
N MET A 34 -18.53 14.29 1.43
CA MET A 34 -17.44 15.01 0.76
C MET A 34 -17.36 16.49 1.19
N LYS A 35 -18.49 17.18 1.35
CA LYS A 35 -18.53 18.54 1.92
C LYS A 35 -18.04 18.58 3.37
N LEU A 36 -18.39 17.57 4.16
CA LEU A 36 -17.91 17.47 5.54
C LEU A 36 -16.40 17.21 5.61
N CYS A 37 -15.89 16.32 4.76
CA CYS A 37 -14.44 16.06 4.64
C CYS A 37 -13.67 17.28 4.12
N LEU A 38 -14.22 17.98 3.12
CA LEU A 38 -13.63 19.25 2.62
C LEU A 38 -13.69 20.35 3.67
N PHE A 39 -14.75 20.42 4.48
CA PHE A 39 -14.85 21.37 5.58
C PHE A 39 -13.80 21.07 6.67
N PHE A 40 -13.61 19.80 7.04
CA PHE A 40 -12.54 19.41 7.97
C PHE A 40 -11.14 19.65 7.39
N MET A 41 -10.92 19.40 6.09
CA MET A 41 -9.66 19.77 5.43
C MET A 41 -9.45 21.30 5.44
N PHE A 42 -10.49 22.07 5.19
CA PHE A 42 -10.41 23.53 5.19
C PHE A 42 -10.15 24.10 6.59
N VAL A 43 -10.77 23.53 7.63
CA VAL A 43 -10.53 23.90 9.03
C VAL A 43 -9.10 23.54 9.47
N LEU A 44 -8.55 22.42 9.00
CA LEU A 44 -7.15 22.02 9.21
C LEU A 44 -6.16 22.94 8.47
N HIS A 45 -6.53 23.52 7.33
CA HIS A 45 -5.70 24.48 6.58
C HIS A 45 -5.61 25.87 7.23
N LEU A 46 -6.59 26.24 8.05
CA LEU A 46 -6.57 27.53 8.76
C LEU A 46 -5.54 27.59 9.91
N GLY A 47 -4.94 26.45 10.29
CA GLY A 47 -3.93 26.36 11.35
C GLY A 47 -2.48 26.32 10.88
N VAL A 48 -2.19 26.25 9.59
CA VAL A 48 -0.82 26.13 9.06
C VAL A 48 -0.42 27.43 8.37
N SER A 49 -0.11 28.45 9.18
CA SER A 49 0.75 29.52 8.73
C SER A 49 2.19 28.98 8.70
N ALA A 50 2.65 28.52 7.54
CA ALA A 50 4.07 28.30 7.31
C ALA A 50 4.76 29.65 7.34
N SER A 51 5.29 30.05 8.48
CA SER A 51 6.16 31.21 8.63
C SER A 51 7.47 30.92 7.91
N GLY A 52 7.53 31.31 6.65
CA GLY A 52 8.79 31.44 5.92
C GLY A 52 9.59 32.59 6.52
N CYS A 53 10.47 32.30 7.47
CA CYS A 53 11.29 33.30 8.18
C CYS A 53 12.31 34.04 7.31
N ALA A 54 12.51 33.65 6.05
CA ALA A 54 13.58 34.21 5.20
C ALA A 54 13.19 35.45 4.38
N GLN A 55 11.94 35.94 4.45
CA GLN A 55 11.50 37.07 3.61
C GLN A 55 10.73 38.16 4.37
N GLN A 56 10.90 38.27 5.71
CA GLN A 56 10.29 39.38 6.44
C GLN A 56 10.98 40.68 6.09
N LYS A 57 10.22 41.65 5.55
CA LYS A 57 10.68 42.99 5.25
C LYS A 57 10.45 43.90 6.45
N VAL A 58 11.48 44.71 6.80
CA VAL A 58 11.46 45.64 7.93
C VAL A 58 11.69 47.05 7.46
N SER A 59 11.10 48.02 8.17
CA SER A 59 11.29 49.45 7.91
C SER A 59 11.51 50.17 9.21
N LEU A 60 12.63 50.88 9.31
CA LEU A 60 13.05 51.59 10.49
C LEU A 60 13.62 52.96 10.09
N SER A 61 13.12 54.02 10.69
CA SER A 61 13.69 55.38 10.59
C SER A 61 13.81 55.96 12.00
N MET A 62 15.02 55.92 12.53
CA MET A 62 15.32 56.37 13.91
C MET A 62 16.63 57.14 13.93
N GLU A 63 16.64 58.27 14.66
CA GLU A 63 17.81 59.13 14.84
C GLU A 63 18.24 59.12 16.31
N ASP A 64 19.54 59.19 16.55
CA ASP A 64 20.18 59.28 17.89
C ASP A 64 19.79 58.11 18.83
N VAL A 65 19.74 56.88 18.29
CA VAL A 65 19.29 55.66 19.00
C VAL A 65 20.45 54.71 19.29
N THR A 66 20.35 54.00 20.41
CA THR A 66 21.28 52.92 20.76
C THR A 66 20.99 51.65 19.96
N LEU A 67 22.00 50.80 19.77
CA LEU A 67 21.86 49.52 19.11
C LEU A 67 20.79 48.64 19.80
N GLU A 68 20.67 48.71 21.13
CA GLU A 68 19.66 48.00 21.89
C GLU A 68 18.22 48.41 21.50
N GLN A 69 18.01 49.71 21.28
CA GLN A 69 16.69 50.24 20.86
C GLN A 69 16.33 49.80 19.46
N VAL A 70 17.29 49.77 18.54
CA VAL A 70 17.09 49.28 17.18
C VAL A 70 16.74 47.79 17.17
N LEU A 71 17.45 46.95 17.94
CA LEU A 71 17.19 45.54 18.05
C LEU A 71 15.81 45.22 18.70
N LYS A 72 15.40 46.03 19.69
CA LYS A 72 14.06 45.91 20.29
C LYS A 72 12.96 46.23 19.28
N GLU A 73 13.16 47.22 18.42
CA GLU A 73 12.18 47.58 17.41
C GLU A 73 12.11 46.53 16.29
N LEU A 74 13.26 45.99 15.86
CA LEU A 74 13.29 44.85 14.94
C LEU A 74 12.58 43.60 15.50
N LYS A 75 12.78 43.33 16.80
CA LYS A 75 12.05 42.27 17.51
C LYS A 75 10.53 42.51 17.48
N ARG A 76 10.09 43.76 17.70
CA ARG A 76 8.67 44.14 17.69
C ARG A 76 8.02 43.94 16.30
N GLN A 77 8.74 44.28 15.22
CA GLN A 77 8.24 44.20 13.86
C GLN A 77 8.24 42.78 13.34
N THR A 78 9.24 41.96 13.70
CA THR A 78 9.41 40.61 13.17
C THR A 78 8.78 39.50 14.02
N GLY A 79 8.54 39.78 15.31
CA GLY A 79 8.07 38.77 16.26
C GLY A 79 9.13 37.74 16.65
N LEU A 80 10.35 37.82 16.09
CA LEU A 80 11.43 36.89 16.37
C LEU A 80 12.05 37.11 17.75
N ARG A 81 12.66 36.08 18.31
CA ARG A 81 13.38 36.16 19.58
C ARG A 81 14.83 36.54 19.30
N PHE A 82 15.31 37.62 19.95
CA PHE A 82 16.68 38.08 19.84
C PHE A 82 17.46 37.75 21.11
N PHE A 83 18.61 37.11 20.96
CA PHE A 83 19.56 36.78 22.01
C PHE A 83 20.87 37.55 21.78
N TYR A 84 21.26 38.38 22.72
CA TYR A 84 22.49 39.15 22.68
C TYR A 84 23.00 39.47 24.10
N SER A 85 24.31 39.72 24.25
CA SER A 85 24.89 40.19 25.49
C SER A 85 24.54 41.68 25.69
N VAL A 86 23.78 41.98 26.74
CA VAL A 86 23.31 43.34 27.04
C VAL A 86 24.47 44.31 27.27
N GLU A 87 25.58 43.86 27.89
CA GLU A 87 26.78 44.69 28.15
C GLU A 87 27.45 45.14 26.84
N LYS A 88 27.53 44.30 25.85
CA LYS A 88 28.16 44.60 24.57
C LYS A 88 27.31 45.51 23.69
N VAL A 89 26.00 45.32 23.69
CA VAL A 89 25.07 46.12 22.89
C VAL A 89 24.83 47.52 23.47
N ARG A 90 24.97 47.68 24.81
CA ARG A 90 24.82 48.98 25.47
C ARG A 90 26.00 49.93 25.27
N ASN A 91 27.20 49.40 25.07
CA ASN A 91 28.43 50.21 24.94
C ASN A 91 28.64 50.77 23.52
N GLU A 92 27.73 50.48 22.59
CA GLU A 92 27.79 50.99 21.23
C GLU A 92 27.30 52.45 21.12
N GLN A 93 27.98 53.22 20.27
CA GLN A 93 27.64 54.62 20.02
C GLN A 93 26.26 54.74 19.37
N LYS A 94 25.58 55.84 19.64
CA LYS A 94 24.31 56.19 19.03
C LYS A 94 24.44 56.34 17.52
N LYS A 95 23.48 55.80 16.78
CA LYS A 95 23.46 55.74 15.30
C LYS A 95 22.17 56.33 14.74
N VAL A 96 22.26 56.83 13.52
CA VAL A 96 21.09 57.13 12.70
C VAL A 96 20.83 55.89 11.82
N VAL A 97 19.65 55.32 11.94
CA VAL A 97 19.26 54.10 11.20
C VAL A 97 18.06 54.44 10.31
N ASN A 98 18.22 54.31 9.01
CA ASN A 98 17.16 54.49 8.04
C ASN A 98 17.10 53.29 7.10
N ILE A 99 16.13 52.40 7.34
CA ILE A 99 15.89 51.15 6.62
C ILE A 99 14.49 51.25 6.03
N LYS A 100 14.35 51.08 4.70
CA LYS A 100 13.06 51.14 4.01
C LYS A 100 12.82 49.83 3.27
N ASN A 101 11.89 49.02 3.79
CA ASN A 101 11.40 47.80 3.13
C ASN A 101 12.51 46.77 2.78
N ASP A 102 13.56 46.68 3.61
CA ASP A 102 14.68 45.75 3.43
C ASP A 102 14.37 44.40 4.07
N VAL A 103 14.99 43.33 3.54
CA VAL A 103 14.92 41.98 4.14
C VAL A 103 15.66 42.03 5.50
N LEU A 104 15.13 41.31 6.50
CA LEU A 104 15.66 41.31 7.86
C LEU A 104 17.18 41.05 7.94
N GLU A 105 17.70 40.13 7.10
CA GLU A 105 19.13 39.83 7.04
C GLU A 105 19.97 41.02 6.62
N ASP A 106 19.53 41.77 5.61
CA ASP A 106 20.25 42.94 5.11
C ASP A 106 20.11 44.12 6.09
N ALA A 107 18.94 44.25 6.72
CA ALA A 107 18.72 45.21 7.79
C ALA A 107 19.67 44.96 8.98
N LEU A 108 19.83 43.72 9.42
CA LEU A 108 20.75 43.32 10.48
C LEU A 108 22.22 43.54 10.11
N LYS A 109 22.63 43.23 8.86
CA LYS A 109 23.98 43.51 8.36
C LYS A 109 24.30 45.00 8.41
N ASN A 110 23.35 45.84 7.99
CA ASN A 110 23.51 47.30 8.01
C ASN A 110 23.59 47.84 9.43
N VAL A 111 22.75 47.36 10.34
CA VAL A 111 22.70 47.80 11.74
C VAL A 111 23.96 47.38 12.52
N LEU A 112 24.48 46.18 12.29
CA LEU A 112 25.65 45.64 12.99
C LEU A 112 26.98 46.00 12.34
N ARG A 113 26.97 46.66 11.19
CA ARG A 113 28.18 47.07 10.48
C ARG A 113 29.02 48.03 11.32
N GLY A 114 30.30 47.67 11.56
CA GLY A 114 31.26 48.45 12.34
C GLY A 114 31.14 48.33 13.86
N THR A 115 30.30 47.38 14.36
CA THR A 115 30.17 47.11 15.81
C THR A 115 31.01 45.93 16.29
N GLY A 116 31.69 45.20 15.38
CA GLY A 116 32.39 43.98 15.74
C GLY A 116 31.46 42.82 16.13
N LEU A 117 30.16 42.96 15.84
CA LEU A 117 29.14 41.96 16.11
C LEU A 117 28.61 41.35 14.80
N THR A 118 28.35 40.07 14.81
CA THR A 118 27.70 39.36 13.73
C THR A 118 26.45 38.64 14.23
N PHE A 119 25.60 38.13 13.31
CA PHE A 119 24.38 37.45 13.70
C PHE A 119 24.22 36.10 12.98
N THR A 120 23.43 35.24 13.58
CA THR A 120 22.98 33.98 12.96
C THR A 120 21.48 33.83 13.20
N ILE A 121 20.70 33.51 12.16
CA ILE A 121 19.26 33.26 12.26
C ILE A 121 19.05 31.75 12.22
N MET A 122 18.42 31.20 13.26
CA MET A 122 18.06 29.79 13.37
C MET A 122 16.58 29.69 13.75
N ASN A 123 15.75 29.16 12.85
CA ASN A 123 14.29 29.10 13.04
C ASN A 123 13.73 30.49 13.43
N ASP A 124 13.11 30.65 14.60
CA ASP A 124 12.49 31.88 15.08
C ASP A 124 13.41 32.70 16.04
N VAL A 125 14.73 32.46 15.98
CA VAL A 125 15.70 33.06 16.90
C VAL A 125 16.83 33.71 16.12
N VAL A 126 17.12 34.97 16.46
CA VAL A 126 18.29 35.74 16.00
C VAL A 126 19.31 35.79 17.14
N VAL A 127 20.49 35.20 16.94
CA VAL A 127 21.59 35.22 17.90
C VAL A 127 22.65 36.19 17.42
N ILE A 128 22.97 37.21 18.24
CA ILE A 128 24.03 38.19 17.97
C ILE A 128 25.25 37.79 18.79
N LYS A 129 26.40 37.64 18.14
CA LYS A 129 27.68 37.20 18.71
C LYS A 129 28.82 38.08 18.20
N ASP A 130 29.98 37.98 18.83
CA ASP A 130 31.18 38.70 18.39
C ASP A 130 31.58 38.24 16.98
N GLU A 131 31.93 39.16 16.13
CA GLU A 131 32.64 38.87 14.90
C GLU A 131 34.07 38.51 15.33
N ILE A 132 34.38 37.21 15.37
CA ILE A 132 35.77 36.79 15.61
C ILE A 132 36.55 37.19 14.36
N LEU A 133 37.18 38.36 14.41
CA LEU A 133 38.30 38.69 13.53
C LEU A 133 39.38 37.67 13.88
N VAL A 134 39.42 36.56 13.11
CA VAL A 134 40.62 35.76 13.03
C VAL A 134 41.66 36.71 12.45
N ALA A 135 42.43 37.34 13.32
CA ALA A 135 43.65 38.02 12.93
C ALA A 135 44.52 36.99 12.21
N LEU A 136 44.49 37.07 10.90
CA LEU A 136 45.49 36.42 10.03
C LEU A 136 46.78 37.22 10.20
N ASP A 137 47.47 36.93 11.29
CA ASP A 137 48.89 37.26 11.35
C ASP A 137 49.68 36.05 11.79
N SER A 138 50.45 35.55 10.77
CA SER A 138 51.70 34.87 10.95
C SER A 138 51.71 33.50 11.60
N ILE A 139 51.39 32.47 10.80
CA ILE A 139 52.36 31.37 10.54
C ILE A 139 51.82 30.66 9.30
N LYS A 140 52.46 30.83 8.12
CA LYS A 140 52.33 29.96 6.98
C LYS A 140 52.80 28.56 7.37
N LYS A 141 51.93 27.74 8.00
CA LYS A 141 52.04 26.29 7.92
C LYS A 141 51.27 25.87 6.67
N GLU A 142 51.95 25.24 5.74
CA GLU A 142 51.33 24.67 4.55
C GLU A 142 50.18 23.75 5.01
N PRO A 143 48.98 23.84 4.42
CA PRO A 143 47.88 22.98 4.77
C PRO A 143 48.26 21.53 4.54
N VAL A 144 48.13 20.68 5.54
CA VAL A 144 48.46 19.27 5.43
C VAL A 144 47.33 18.54 4.76
N VAL A 145 47.64 17.86 3.64
CA VAL A 145 46.67 17.07 2.90
C VAL A 145 46.61 15.68 3.49
N VAL A 146 45.47 15.34 4.11
CA VAL A 146 45.16 13.97 4.55
C VAL A 146 44.50 13.22 3.41
N LYS A 147 45.03 12.06 3.07
CA LYS A 147 44.55 11.20 1.99
C LYS A 147 44.50 9.77 2.43
N GLY A 148 43.64 8.98 1.82
CA GLY A 148 43.48 7.56 2.13
C GLY A 148 42.47 6.87 1.24
N ILE A 149 42.15 5.63 1.58
CA ILE A 149 41.15 4.81 0.94
C ILE A 149 40.26 4.18 2.00
N VAL A 150 38.97 4.08 1.69
CA VAL A 150 37.99 3.40 2.55
C VAL A 150 37.48 2.16 1.82
N LYS A 151 37.50 1.01 2.53
CA LYS A 151 37.11 -0.30 2.01
C LYS A 151 36.15 -0.99 3.00
N ASP A 152 35.43 -2.00 2.50
CA ASP A 152 34.73 -2.97 3.34
C ASP A 152 35.64 -4.11 3.83
N LYS A 153 35.10 -5.03 4.65
CA LYS A 153 35.82 -6.25 5.09
C LYS A 153 36.26 -7.19 3.95
N ALA A 154 35.59 -7.14 2.82
CA ALA A 154 35.95 -7.92 1.63
C ALA A 154 37.07 -7.26 0.81
N GLY A 155 37.53 -6.05 1.21
CA GLY A 155 38.56 -5.27 0.53
C GLY A 155 38.02 -4.47 -0.67
N LEU A 156 36.69 -4.40 -0.87
CA LEU A 156 36.07 -3.61 -1.93
C LEU A 156 36.04 -2.12 -1.54
N PRO A 157 36.38 -1.20 -2.47
CA PRO A 157 36.35 0.23 -2.20
C PRO A 157 34.91 0.71 -1.94
N LEU A 158 34.73 1.58 -0.95
CA LEU A 158 33.45 2.16 -0.57
C LEU A 158 33.33 3.61 -1.08
N PRO A 159 32.57 3.87 -2.15
CA PRO A 159 32.28 5.22 -2.61
C PRO A 159 31.22 5.89 -1.76
N GLY A 160 31.31 7.21 -1.59
CA GLY A 160 30.28 7.98 -0.89
C GLY A 160 30.37 7.96 0.63
N VAL A 161 31.46 7.45 1.20
CA VAL A 161 31.71 7.53 2.66
C VAL A 161 31.94 8.99 3.06
N THR A 162 31.20 9.44 4.05
CA THR A 162 31.36 10.78 4.64
C THR A 162 32.49 10.76 5.66
N ILE A 163 33.50 11.59 5.47
CA ILE A 163 34.69 11.73 6.32
C ILE A 163 34.68 13.13 6.92
N VAL A 164 34.55 13.26 8.23
CA VAL A 164 34.52 14.57 8.90
C VAL A 164 35.52 14.61 10.06
N ILE A 165 36.04 15.80 10.34
CA ILE A 165 36.84 16.03 11.54
C ILE A 165 35.90 16.01 12.75
N LYS A 166 36.17 15.13 13.71
CA LYS A 166 35.33 14.96 14.91
C LYS A 166 35.08 16.29 15.62
N GLY A 167 33.80 16.62 15.85
CA GLY A 167 33.38 17.87 16.50
C GLY A 167 33.30 19.09 15.58
N THR A 168 33.49 18.91 14.27
CA THR A 168 33.36 19.97 13.26
C THR A 168 32.44 19.55 12.11
N GLN A 169 32.13 20.50 11.22
CA GLN A 169 31.42 20.21 9.97
C GLN A 169 32.35 20.18 8.76
N VAL A 170 33.67 20.15 8.99
CA VAL A 170 34.68 20.15 7.93
C VAL A 170 35.01 18.71 7.56
N GLY A 171 34.87 18.36 6.29
CA GLY A 171 35.11 17.01 5.81
C GLY A 171 35.02 16.89 4.29
N CYS A 172 35.09 15.67 3.81
CA CYS A 172 34.95 15.29 2.39
C CYS A 172 34.16 13.99 2.25
N VAL A 173 33.96 13.55 1.01
CA VAL A 173 33.33 12.29 0.65
C VAL A 173 34.28 11.47 -0.19
N SER A 174 34.33 10.13 0.01
CA SER A 174 35.15 9.24 -0.83
C SER A 174 34.63 9.16 -2.26
N ASP A 175 35.55 9.07 -3.21
CA ASP A 175 35.27 8.94 -4.65
C ASP A 175 34.84 7.51 -5.03
N ILE A 176 34.64 7.26 -6.34
CA ILE A 176 34.19 5.96 -6.87
C ILE A 176 35.17 4.81 -6.57
N ASP A 177 36.46 5.13 -6.36
CA ASP A 177 37.50 4.17 -5.99
C ASP A 177 37.68 4.06 -4.47
N GLY A 178 36.78 4.66 -3.66
CA GLY A 178 36.88 4.70 -2.21
C GLY A 178 37.98 5.64 -1.69
N LYS A 179 38.62 6.44 -2.55
CA LYS A 179 39.72 7.33 -2.17
C LYS A 179 39.17 8.65 -1.65
N PHE A 180 39.85 9.24 -0.68
CA PHE A 180 39.56 10.58 -0.19
C PHE A 180 40.82 11.40 -0.05
N ASN A 181 40.67 12.69 -0.24
CA ASN A 181 41.72 13.66 0.07
C ASN A 181 41.09 14.98 0.49
N PHE A 182 41.58 15.61 1.54
CA PHE A 182 41.19 16.96 1.92
C PHE A 182 42.26 17.63 2.78
N SER A 183 42.27 18.95 2.76
CA SER A 183 43.24 19.77 3.47
C SER A 183 42.76 20.06 4.89
N VAL A 184 43.64 19.83 5.86
CA VAL A 184 43.40 20.12 7.30
C VAL A 184 44.39 21.15 7.81
N PRO A 185 44.02 22.00 8.76
CA PRO A 185 44.92 23.03 9.30
C PRO A 185 46.11 22.46 10.05
N GLU A 186 45.93 21.38 10.79
CA GLU A 186 46.96 20.72 11.61
C GLU A 186 46.61 19.26 11.90
N ILE A 187 47.65 18.40 12.02
CA ILE A 187 47.48 16.97 12.33
C ILE A 187 47.43 16.68 13.84
N ASN A 188 47.90 17.60 14.71
CA ASN A 188 47.97 17.33 16.14
C ASN A 188 46.60 17.03 16.75
N ASN A 189 46.41 15.80 17.28
CA ASN A 189 45.16 15.27 17.80
C ASN A 189 43.97 15.21 16.85
N LEU A 190 44.24 15.15 15.53
CA LEU A 190 43.19 15.04 14.52
C LEU A 190 42.52 13.66 14.60
N VAL A 191 41.21 13.65 14.83
CA VAL A 191 40.38 12.45 14.76
C VAL A 191 39.40 12.60 13.62
N LEU A 192 39.43 11.68 12.66
CA LEU A 192 38.47 11.61 11.57
C LEU A 192 37.39 10.60 11.89
N GLN A 193 36.16 10.97 11.62
CA GLN A 193 34.99 10.14 11.75
C GLN A 193 34.51 9.74 10.36
N PHE A 194 34.46 8.42 10.12
CA PHE A 194 34.02 7.83 8.88
C PHE A 194 32.62 7.28 9.08
N SER A 195 31.66 7.74 8.27
CA SER A 195 30.27 7.26 8.33
C SER A 195 29.75 6.94 6.93
N PHE A 196 29.04 5.80 6.83
CA PHE A 196 28.40 5.36 5.59
C PHE A 196 27.10 4.63 5.93
N VAL A 197 26.11 4.70 5.06
CA VAL A 197 24.81 4.05 5.26
C VAL A 197 25.01 2.53 5.32
N GLY A 198 24.57 1.90 6.43
CA GLY A 198 24.74 0.46 6.63
C GLY A 198 26.09 0.02 7.16
N MET A 199 26.97 0.96 7.59
CA MET A 199 28.27 0.67 8.16
C MET A 199 28.41 1.27 9.55
N ILE A 200 29.17 0.60 10.44
CA ILE A 200 29.50 1.10 11.77
C ILE A 200 30.38 2.34 11.62
N THR A 201 29.97 3.46 12.23
CA THR A 201 30.77 4.66 12.25
C THR A 201 32.11 4.39 12.95
N LYS A 202 33.23 4.66 12.26
CA LYS A 202 34.58 4.42 12.77
C LYS A 202 35.32 5.73 12.97
N GLU A 203 36.00 5.85 14.12
CA GLU A 203 36.88 6.98 14.43
C GLU A 203 38.32 6.55 14.28
N VAL A 204 39.08 7.34 13.51
CA VAL A 204 40.50 7.06 13.24
C VAL A 204 41.32 8.29 13.63
N LYS A 205 42.31 8.11 14.50
CA LYS A 205 43.25 9.16 14.88
C LYS A 205 44.36 9.25 13.82
N VAL A 206 44.54 10.42 13.26
CA VAL A 206 45.59 10.69 12.29
C VAL A 206 46.90 10.97 13.05
N ILE A 207 47.88 10.07 12.93
CA ILE A 207 49.14 10.17 13.68
C ILE A 207 50.25 10.78 12.82
N ASN A 208 50.27 10.47 11.51
CA ASN A 208 51.29 10.89 10.56
C ASN A 208 50.66 11.26 9.22
N ASN A 209 51.39 11.98 8.36
CA ASN A 209 50.97 12.33 6.98
C ASN A 209 51.03 11.13 5.99
N LYS A 210 50.83 9.89 6.47
CA LYS A 210 50.73 8.70 5.63
C LYS A 210 49.30 8.49 5.15
N PRO A 211 49.11 7.93 3.93
CA PRO A 211 47.78 7.58 3.47
C PRO A 211 47.10 6.62 4.46
N LEU A 212 45.84 6.91 4.79
CA LEU A 212 45.03 6.09 5.68
C LEU A 212 44.37 4.97 4.87
N ASP A 213 44.46 3.73 5.35
CA ASP A 213 43.66 2.61 4.87
C ASP A 213 42.62 2.30 5.96
N VAL A 214 41.36 2.59 5.65
CA VAL A 214 40.27 2.49 6.63
C VAL A 214 39.29 1.44 6.16
N GLU A 215 39.16 0.40 6.96
CA GLU A 215 38.16 -0.64 6.76
C GLU A 215 36.94 -0.33 7.61
N LEU A 216 35.75 -0.25 7.00
CA LEU A 216 34.47 -0.13 7.68
C LEU A 216 33.84 -1.52 7.80
N GLU A 217 33.27 -1.76 8.95
CA GLU A 217 32.48 -2.94 9.22
C GLU A 217 31.02 -2.64 8.88
N GLU A 218 30.35 -3.61 8.24
CA GLU A 218 28.90 -3.51 8.09
C GLU A 218 28.27 -3.36 9.47
N ASP A 219 27.39 -2.39 9.62
CA ASP A 219 26.51 -2.30 10.77
C ASP A 219 25.52 -3.46 10.69
N VAL A 220 26.02 -4.65 11.00
CA VAL A 220 25.22 -5.85 11.27
C VAL A 220 24.59 -5.68 12.67
N GLN A 221 24.14 -4.49 13.02
CA GLN A 221 22.97 -4.49 13.86
C GLN A 221 21.92 -5.18 12.99
N SER A 222 21.79 -6.50 13.17
CA SER A 222 20.55 -7.17 12.91
C SER A 222 19.50 -6.20 13.44
N MET A 223 18.79 -5.50 12.56
CA MET A 223 17.53 -4.88 12.97
C MET A 223 16.83 -6.05 13.65
N ASP A 224 16.78 -6.00 14.98
CA ASP A 224 16.16 -7.06 15.77
C ASP A 224 14.83 -7.29 15.09
N GLU A 225 14.71 -8.47 14.45
CA GLU A 225 13.54 -8.81 13.67
C GLU A 225 12.38 -8.67 14.65
N VAL A 226 11.59 -7.61 14.44
CA VAL A 226 10.50 -7.27 15.34
C VAL A 226 9.26 -8.03 14.93
N ILE A 227 8.68 -8.73 15.88
CA ILE A 227 7.40 -9.42 15.70
C ILE A 227 6.30 -8.45 16.07
N VAL A 228 5.46 -8.14 15.09
CA VAL A 228 4.28 -7.33 15.30
C VAL A 228 3.11 -8.25 15.58
N THR A 229 2.55 -8.10 16.77
CA THR A 229 1.39 -8.90 17.21
C THR A 229 0.06 -8.16 17.00
N GLY A 230 0.05 -7.09 16.20
CA GLY A 230 -1.13 -6.25 15.96
C GLY A 230 -1.37 -5.19 17.04
N TYR A 231 -1.20 -5.53 18.32
CA TYR A 231 -1.31 -4.58 19.43
C TYR A 231 0.06 -4.10 19.93
N PHE A 232 1.05 -4.97 19.87
CA PHE A 232 2.39 -4.71 20.37
C PHE A 232 3.44 -5.09 19.32
N THR A 233 4.55 -4.38 19.36
CA THR A 233 5.78 -4.74 18.66
C THR A 233 6.77 -5.24 19.70
N LYS A 234 7.29 -6.44 19.53
CA LYS A 234 8.32 -7.04 20.41
C LYS A 234 9.53 -7.44 19.59
N SER A 235 10.73 -7.37 20.18
CA SER A 235 11.90 -7.97 19.53
C SER A 235 11.70 -9.49 19.43
N LYS A 236 12.21 -10.10 18.38
CA LYS A 236 12.14 -11.56 18.17
C LYS A 236 12.78 -12.33 19.33
N SER A 237 13.85 -11.78 19.91
CA SER A 237 14.54 -12.31 21.09
C SER A 237 13.68 -12.33 22.35
N ALA A 238 12.73 -11.40 22.50
CA ALA A 238 11.81 -11.28 23.63
C ALA A 238 10.45 -11.97 23.39
N TYR A 239 10.31 -12.67 22.26
CA TYR A 239 9.05 -13.31 21.86
C TYR A 239 9.18 -14.84 21.98
N THR A 240 8.37 -15.44 22.84
CA THR A 240 8.42 -16.89 23.15
C THR A 240 7.47 -17.73 22.27
N GLY A 241 6.59 -17.11 21.50
CA GLY A 241 5.63 -17.79 20.61
C GLY A 241 6.22 -18.11 19.23
N SER A 242 5.59 -19.04 18.50
CA SER A 242 5.90 -19.30 17.11
C SER A 242 5.24 -18.27 16.21
N ALA A 243 6.03 -17.40 15.61
CA ALA A 243 5.61 -16.42 14.63
C ALA A 243 6.49 -16.47 13.39
N VAL A 244 5.89 -16.30 12.23
CA VAL A 244 6.60 -16.18 10.96
C VAL A 244 6.32 -14.79 10.41
N VAL A 245 7.37 -14.03 10.14
CA VAL A 245 7.30 -12.69 9.57
C VAL A 245 7.74 -12.77 8.11
N VAL A 246 6.92 -12.29 7.20
CA VAL A 246 7.18 -12.30 5.76
C VAL A 246 7.09 -10.87 5.23
N LYS A 247 8.15 -10.37 4.64
CA LYS A 247 8.19 -9.04 4.03
C LYS A 247 7.43 -9.03 2.71
N ALA A 248 6.83 -7.90 2.37
CA ALA A 248 6.06 -7.76 1.14
C ALA A 248 6.88 -8.01 -0.13
N GLU A 249 8.18 -7.66 -0.11
CA GLU A 249 9.09 -7.91 -1.23
C GLU A 249 9.25 -9.41 -1.53
N GLU A 250 9.25 -10.26 -0.50
CA GLU A 250 9.33 -11.71 -0.65
C GLU A 250 8.01 -12.28 -1.18
N LEU A 251 6.88 -11.78 -0.64
CA LEU A 251 5.56 -12.18 -1.10
C LEU A 251 5.33 -11.85 -2.58
N LYS A 252 5.75 -10.64 -3.01
CA LYS A 252 5.63 -10.20 -4.41
C LYS A 252 6.44 -11.02 -5.40
N ARG A 253 7.60 -11.54 -4.98
CA ARG A 253 8.41 -12.44 -5.83
C ARG A 253 7.69 -13.74 -6.13
N ILE A 254 6.84 -14.21 -5.22
CA ILE A 254 6.08 -15.46 -5.37
C ILE A 254 4.79 -15.20 -6.15
N SER A 255 3.99 -14.21 -5.70
CA SER A 255 2.74 -13.83 -6.35
C SER A 255 2.46 -12.34 -6.17
N PRO A 256 2.62 -11.51 -7.21
CA PRO A 256 2.44 -10.07 -7.10
C PRO A 256 0.97 -9.64 -6.98
N THR A 257 0.02 -10.52 -7.28
CA THR A 257 -1.41 -10.19 -7.33
C THR A 257 -2.28 -10.97 -6.35
N ASN A 258 -1.75 -12.01 -5.71
CA ASN A 258 -2.52 -12.85 -4.79
C ASN A 258 -1.74 -13.13 -3.50
N LEU A 259 -2.12 -12.40 -2.44
CA LEU A 259 -1.49 -12.50 -1.12
C LEU A 259 -1.58 -13.92 -0.53
N PHE A 260 -2.73 -14.58 -0.66
CA PHE A 260 -2.91 -15.91 -0.07
C PHE A 260 -2.04 -16.97 -0.75
N LYS A 261 -1.93 -16.94 -2.08
CA LYS A 261 -1.02 -17.83 -2.82
C LYS A 261 0.44 -17.59 -2.42
N ALA A 262 0.84 -16.32 -2.26
CA ALA A 262 2.18 -15.99 -1.82
C ALA A 262 2.46 -16.51 -0.40
N LEU A 263 1.52 -16.32 0.53
CA LEU A 263 1.66 -16.81 1.92
C LEU A 263 1.69 -18.33 1.99
N SER A 264 0.83 -19.03 1.24
CA SER A 264 0.79 -20.49 1.22
C SER A 264 2.07 -21.11 0.67
N ALA A 265 2.69 -20.50 -0.33
CA ALA A 265 3.96 -20.94 -0.88
C ALA A 265 5.15 -20.67 0.04
N TYR A 266 5.10 -19.59 0.83
CA TYR A 266 6.15 -19.21 1.77
C TYR A 266 6.07 -19.99 3.09
N GLU A 267 4.86 -20.18 3.62
CA GLU A 267 4.59 -20.80 4.92
C GLU A 267 3.65 -22.02 4.77
N PRO A 268 4.20 -23.24 4.83
CA PRO A 268 3.40 -24.47 4.61
C PRO A 268 2.27 -24.69 5.61
N SER A 269 2.32 -24.07 6.80
CA SER A 269 1.22 -24.16 7.76
C SER A 269 0.01 -23.31 7.39
N PHE A 270 0.17 -22.35 6.46
CA PHE A 270 -0.88 -21.54 5.90
C PHE A 270 -1.41 -22.22 4.63
N GLN A 271 -2.52 -22.92 4.76
CA GLN A 271 -3.08 -23.74 3.69
C GLN A 271 -4.30 -23.10 3.08
N ILE A 272 -4.37 -23.12 1.75
CA ILE A 272 -5.55 -22.77 0.97
C ILE A 272 -6.31 -24.06 0.71
N VAL A 273 -7.57 -24.13 1.14
CA VAL A 273 -8.44 -25.26 0.80
C VAL A 273 -8.95 -25.06 -0.62
N GLU A 274 -8.49 -25.90 -1.54
CA GLU A 274 -8.95 -25.87 -2.92
C GLU A 274 -10.41 -26.33 -3.01
N ASN A 275 -11.25 -25.50 -3.59
CA ASN A 275 -12.61 -25.86 -3.96
C ASN A 275 -12.68 -26.09 -5.48
N LYS A 276 -12.66 -27.36 -5.89
CA LYS A 276 -12.69 -27.76 -7.30
C LYS A 276 -14.06 -27.53 -7.97
N GLU A 277 -15.11 -27.30 -7.20
CA GLU A 277 -16.47 -27.07 -7.72
C GLU A 277 -16.59 -25.71 -8.42
N VAL A 278 -15.99 -24.69 -7.82
CA VAL A 278 -16.03 -23.30 -8.33
C VAL A 278 -14.97 -23.00 -9.40
N GLY A 279 -14.02 -23.92 -9.60
CA GLY A 279 -12.92 -23.72 -10.54
C GLY A 279 -12.09 -22.46 -10.22
N ALA A 280 -11.69 -21.72 -11.26
CA ALA A 280 -10.93 -20.46 -11.14
C ALA A 280 -11.87 -19.24 -11.13
N ASP A 281 -12.95 -19.25 -10.35
CA ASP A 281 -13.86 -18.11 -10.20
C ASP A 281 -13.14 -17.00 -9.41
N PRO A 282 -12.98 -15.78 -9.96
CA PRO A 282 -12.35 -14.66 -9.27
C PRO A 282 -13.16 -14.17 -8.06
N ASN A 283 -14.43 -14.59 -7.92
CA ASN A 283 -15.32 -14.24 -6.82
C ASN A 283 -15.26 -15.23 -5.66
N ALA A 284 -14.63 -16.38 -5.87
CA ALA A 284 -14.48 -17.39 -4.83
C ALA A 284 -13.39 -16.98 -3.84
N VAL A 285 -13.82 -16.55 -2.64
CA VAL A 285 -12.91 -16.32 -1.52
C VAL A 285 -12.49 -17.66 -0.94
N PRO A 286 -11.19 -17.98 -0.89
CA PRO A 286 -10.73 -19.30 -0.45
C PRO A 286 -10.93 -19.49 1.06
N GLU A 287 -11.16 -20.72 1.49
CA GLU A 287 -11.05 -21.14 2.89
C GLU A 287 -9.56 -21.24 3.24
N ILE A 288 -9.16 -20.59 4.34
CA ILE A 288 -7.77 -20.57 4.81
C ILE A 288 -7.70 -21.36 6.13
N LEU A 289 -6.70 -22.21 6.24
CA LEU A 289 -6.40 -22.96 7.46
C LEU A 289 -4.98 -22.67 7.92
N ILE A 290 -4.80 -22.58 9.24
CA ILE A 290 -3.48 -22.60 9.87
C ILE A 290 -3.39 -23.81 10.78
N ARG A 291 -2.42 -24.72 10.50
CA ARG A 291 -2.24 -25.99 11.24
C ARG A 291 -3.44 -26.97 11.13
N GLY A 292 -4.26 -26.88 10.08
CA GLY A 292 -5.33 -27.82 9.80
C GLY A 292 -6.68 -27.43 10.39
N LYS A 293 -7.65 -28.34 10.33
CA LYS A 293 -9.03 -28.11 10.80
C LYS A 293 -9.14 -28.40 12.30
N SER A 294 -9.64 -27.42 13.05
CA SER A 294 -9.93 -27.55 14.48
C SER A 294 -11.40 -27.92 14.73
N SER A 295 -12.29 -27.73 13.76
CA SER A 295 -13.72 -27.99 13.83
C SER A 295 -14.22 -28.63 12.54
N PHE A 296 -15.32 -29.42 12.62
CA PHE A 296 -16.02 -29.95 11.46
C PHE A 296 -16.84 -28.91 10.70
N GLU A 297 -17.13 -27.77 11.32
CA GLU A 297 -17.84 -26.65 10.67
C GLU A 297 -16.85 -25.74 9.95
N GLY A 298 -16.97 -25.59 8.61
CA GLY A 298 -16.01 -24.91 7.74
C GLY A 298 -15.66 -23.47 8.17
N LYS A 299 -16.66 -22.64 8.48
CA LYS A 299 -16.42 -21.23 8.82
C LYS A 299 -15.72 -21.02 10.16
N SER A 300 -15.80 -21.98 11.09
CA SER A 300 -15.15 -21.88 12.41
C SER A 300 -13.64 -22.20 12.36
N ASN A 301 -13.11 -22.62 11.21
CA ASN A 301 -11.68 -22.96 11.06
C ASN A 301 -10.82 -21.80 10.51
N GLN A 302 -11.42 -20.68 10.12
CA GLN A 302 -10.67 -19.57 9.56
C GLN A 302 -9.81 -18.87 10.63
N PRO A 303 -8.57 -18.42 10.29
CA PRO A 303 -7.78 -17.60 11.16
C PRO A 303 -8.37 -16.19 11.32
N LEU A 304 -8.01 -15.51 12.39
CA LEU A 304 -8.34 -14.10 12.59
C LEU A 304 -7.39 -13.22 11.77
N PHE A 305 -7.93 -12.25 11.05
CA PHE A 305 -7.14 -11.28 10.29
C PHE A 305 -7.14 -9.93 10.98
N ILE A 306 -5.93 -9.37 11.16
CA ILE A 306 -5.72 -8.05 11.77
C ILE A 306 -4.91 -7.20 10.79
N MET A 307 -5.41 -6.01 10.43
CA MET A 307 -4.68 -5.05 9.60
C MET A 307 -4.47 -3.75 10.39
N ASP A 308 -3.22 -3.36 10.57
CA ASP A 308 -2.81 -2.16 11.34
C ASP A 308 -3.43 -2.09 12.75
N GLY A 309 -3.68 -3.26 13.36
CA GLY A 309 -4.27 -3.39 14.69
C GLY A 309 -5.81 -3.37 14.73
N TYR A 310 -6.46 -3.45 13.56
CA TYR A 310 -7.92 -3.56 13.44
C TYR A 310 -8.29 -4.92 12.85
N GLU A 311 -9.36 -5.52 13.39
CA GLU A 311 -9.92 -6.75 12.85
C GLU A 311 -10.60 -6.49 11.50
N ILE A 312 -10.31 -7.33 10.51
CA ILE A 312 -10.87 -7.26 9.17
C ILE A 312 -11.34 -8.65 8.71
N SER A 313 -12.25 -8.68 7.75
CA SER A 313 -12.73 -9.93 7.18
C SER A 313 -11.75 -10.52 6.16
N ILE A 314 -11.89 -11.82 5.89
CA ILE A 314 -11.08 -12.51 4.87
C ILE A 314 -11.30 -11.90 3.47
N GLU A 315 -12.51 -11.46 3.17
CA GLU A 315 -12.87 -10.79 1.91
C GLU A 315 -12.09 -9.47 1.76
N GLN A 316 -11.99 -8.70 2.86
CA GLN A 316 -11.21 -7.45 2.86
C GLN A 316 -9.72 -7.72 2.64
N VAL A 317 -9.18 -8.82 3.19
CA VAL A 317 -7.79 -9.23 2.94
C VAL A 317 -7.62 -9.68 1.49
N PHE A 318 -8.55 -10.48 0.96
CA PHE A 318 -8.55 -10.97 -0.42
C PHE A 318 -8.53 -9.82 -1.44
N ASP A 319 -9.23 -8.72 -1.12
CA ASP A 319 -9.31 -7.53 -1.97
C ASP A 319 -8.22 -6.49 -1.71
N THR A 320 -7.35 -6.74 -0.71
CA THR A 320 -6.27 -5.81 -0.39
C THR A 320 -5.16 -5.85 -1.45
N ASP A 321 -4.73 -4.67 -1.89
CA ASP A 321 -3.59 -4.55 -2.79
C ASP A 321 -2.28 -4.86 -2.05
N ILE A 322 -1.52 -5.82 -2.56
CA ILE A 322 -0.24 -6.26 -2.00
C ILE A 322 0.81 -5.13 -1.98
N GLU A 323 0.68 -4.13 -2.87
CA GLU A 323 1.57 -2.96 -2.92
C GLU A 323 1.47 -2.09 -1.66
N ARG A 324 0.33 -2.10 -0.99
CA ARG A 324 0.11 -1.40 0.28
C ARG A 324 0.73 -2.12 1.48
N ILE A 325 1.00 -3.41 1.35
CA ILE A 325 1.50 -4.24 2.45
C ILE A 325 2.99 -3.96 2.66
N LYS A 326 3.39 -3.84 3.92
CA LYS A 326 4.78 -3.77 4.36
C LYS A 326 5.30 -5.16 4.73
N GLN A 327 4.55 -5.85 5.59
CA GLN A 327 4.87 -7.21 6.04
C GLN A 327 3.61 -7.91 6.55
N VAL A 328 3.69 -9.24 6.62
CA VAL A 328 2.66 -10.10 7.21
C VAL A 328 3.30 -10.95 8.29
N THR A 329 2.67 -11.01 9.46
CA THR A 329 3.08 -11.86 10.57
C THR A 329 2.03 -12.93 10.81
N ILE A 330 2.40 -14.20 10.76
CA ILE A 330 1.52 -15.32 11.05
C ILE A 330 1.82 -15.82 12.47
N LEU A 331 0.84 -15.69 13.37
CA LEU A 331 0.89 -16.16 14.75
C LEU A 331 0.19 -17.50 14.84
N LYS A 332 0.97 -18.54 15.17
CA LYS A 332 0.48 -19.92 15.09
C LYS A 332 0.15 -20.53 16.45
N ASP A 333 0.80 -20.09 17.52
CA ASP A 333 0.70 -20.71 18.84
C ASP A 333 -0.28 -19.99 19.76
N ALA A 334 -0.85 -20.72 20.72
CA ALA A 334 -1.76 -20.17 21.71
C ALA A 334 -1.13 -19.04 22.54
N SER A 335 0.18 -19.12 22.84
CA SER A 335 0.91 -18.05 23.53
C SER A 335 0.98 -16.76 22.71
N ALA A 336 1.09 -16.89 21.37
CA ALA A 336 1.11 -15.79 20.42
C ALA A 336 -0.27 -15.17 20.23
N THR A 337 -1.30 -15.98 20.29
CA THR A 337 -2.69 -15.60 19.97
C THR A 337 -3.52 -15.24 21.21
N ALA A 338 -3.00 -15.48 22.43
CA ALA A 338 -3.69 -15.26 23.70
C ALA A 338 -4.30 -13.85 23.87
N ILE A 339 -3.63 -12.83 23.29
CA ILE A 339 -4.12 -11.43 23.34
C ILE A 339 -5.44 -11.20 22.58
N TYR A 340 -5.81 -12.15 21.72
CA TYR A 340 -7.03 -12.08 20.90
C TYR A 340 -8.17 -12.96 21.43
N GLY A 341 -7.90 -13.73 22.50
CA GLY A 341 -8.87 -14.64 23.14
C GLY A 341 -9.29 -15.80 22.23
N SER A 342 -10.52 -16.30 22.43
CA SER A 342 -11.05 -17.48 21.72
C SER A 342 -11.18 -17.32 20.20
N ARG A 343 -11.32 -16.11 19.71
CA ARG A 343 -11.39 -15.80 18.26
C ARG A 343 -10.12 -16.16 17.49
N ALA A 344 -9.00 -16.25 18.18
CA ALA A 344 -7.70 -16.58 17.60
C ALA A 344 -7.32 -18.06 17.74
N ALA A 345 -8.27 -18.94 18.06
CA ALA A 345 -8.03 -20.37 18.23
C ALA A 345 -7.38 -21.04 17.00
N ASN A 346 -7.69 -20.53 15.80
CA ASN A 346 -7.18 -21.02 14.53
C ASN A 346 -5.97 -20.23 14.01
N GLY A 347 -5.28 -19.47 14.89
CA GLY A 347 -4.18 -18.59 14.52
C GLY A 347 -4.62 -17.18 14.15
N VAL A 348 -3.64 -16.28 14.01
CA VAL A 348 -3.85 -14.88 13.64
C VAL A 348 -2.89 -14.49 12.52
N VAL A 349 -3.42 -13.81 11.52
CA VAL A 349 -2.64 -13.20 10.43
C VAL A 349 -2.66 -11.70 10.64
N VAL A 350 -1.51 -11.14 11.00
CA VAL A 350 -1.32 -9.70 11.22
C VAL A 350 -0.69 -9.09 9.98
N ILE A 351 -1.35 -8.12 9.39
CA ILE A 351 -0.94 -7.42 8.19
C ILE A 351 -0.57 -5.99 8.59
N GLU A 352 0.62 -5.56 8.25
CA GLU A 352 1.05 -4.18 8.38
C GLU A 352 1.08 -3.51 7.01
N THR A 353 0.48 -2.32 6.92
CA THR A 353 0.55 -1.51 5.71
C THR A 353 1.75 -0.55 5.73
N LYS A 354 2.16 -0.10 4.56
CA LYS A 354 3.21 0.90 4.40
C LYS A 354 2.73 2.25 4.93
N MET A 355 3.47 2.81 5.87
CA MET A 355 3.22 4.16 6.38
C MET A 355 3.98 5.19 5.54
N PRO A 356 3.44 6.41 5.39
CA PRO A 356 4.14 7.47 4.69
C PRO A 356 5.48 7.81 5.35
N GLU A 357 6.54 7.92 4.56
CA GLU A 357 7.87 8.30 5.03
C GLU A 357 8.02 9.82 5.10
N GLN A 358 8.96 10.27 5.94
CA GLN A 358 9.35 11.68 5.95
C GLN A 358 10.20 12.01 4.72
N GLY A 359 10.01 13.20 4.18
CA GLY A 359 10.80 13.66 3.04
C GLY A 359 9.96 14.46 2.03
N LYS A 360 10.56 14.73 0.89
CA LYS A 360 9.87 15.32 -0.26
C LYS A 360 8.77 14.38 -0.77
N LEU A 361 7.82 14.93 -1.50
CA LEU A 361 6.77 14.12 -2.15
C LEU A 361 7.41 13.00 -2.96
N SER A 362 7.12 11.77 -2.58
CA SER A 362 7.44 10.55 -3.32
C SER A 362 6.23 10.09 -4.11
N VAL A 363 6.45 9.64 -5.33
CA VAL A 363 5.44 9.09 -6.22
C VAL A 363 5.90 7.71 -6.64
N SER A 364 5.10 6.69 -6.38
CA SER A 364 5.36 5.32 -6.81
C SER A 364 4.17 4.81 -7.61
N TYR A 365 4.44 4.26 -8.78
CA TYR A 365 3.45 3.60 -9.62
C TYR A 365 3.89 2.17 -9.91
N SER A 366 2.96 1.23 -9.72
CA SER A 366 3.15 -0.18 -10.00
C SER A 366 2.07 -0.66 -10.97
N PHE A 367 2.48 -1.41 -11.97
CA PHE A 367 1.60 -2.09 -12.91
C PHE A 367 1.94 -3.57 -12.91
N ASN A 368 0.95 -4.42 -12.65
CA ASN A 368 1.08 -5.87 -12.72
C ASN A 368 0.07 -6.42 -13.73
N ALA A 369 0.54 -7.29 -14.62
CA ALA A 369 -0.29 -7.98 -15.58
C ALA A 369 -0.07 -9.49 -15.47
N THR A 370 -1.15 -10.25 -15.55
CA THR A 370 -1.13 -11.72 -15.47
C THR A 370 -2.02 -12.29 -16.57
N ILE A 371 -1.47 -13.22 -17.34
CA ILE A 371 -2.23 -14.05 -18.28
C ILE A 371 -2.49 -15.38 -17.59
N GLU A 372 -3.73 -15.80 -17.53
CA GLU A 372 -4.15 -17.08 -16.95
C GLU A 372 -4.91 -17.88 -18.01
N ALA A 373 -4.36 -19.02 -18.37
CA ALA A 373 -4.95 -19.94 -19.33
C ALA A 373 -5.41 -21.23 -18.60
N PRO A 374 -6.59 -21.78 -18.95
CA PRO A 374 -7.01 -23.06 -18.38
C PRO A 374 -6.10 -24.18 -18.87
N ASP A 375 -5.61 -24.99 -17.94
CA ASP A 375 -4.90 -26.22 -18.23
C ASP A 375 -5.89 -27.39 -18.06
N LEU A 376 -6.22 -28.07 -19.17
CA LEU A 376 -7.13 -29.21 -19.19
C LEU A 376 -6.39 -30.51 -19.48
N THR A 377 -5.07 -30.54 -19.49
CA THR A 377 -4.27 -31.72 -19.85
C THR A 377 -4.39 -32.86 -18.87
N ASP A 378 -4.75 -32.56 -17.61
CA ASP A 378 -4.97 -33.58 -16.58
C ASP A 378 -6.34 -34.31 -16.74
N TYR A 379 -7.22 -33.81 -17.61
CA TYR A 379 -8.50 -34.44 -17.91
C TYR A 379 -8.34 -35.35 -19.11
N ASP A 380 -7.99 -36.61 -18.86
CA ASP A 380 -7.93 -37.65 -19.88
C ASP A 380 -9.34 -38.26 -20.12
N LEU A 381 -10.15 -37.53 -20.89
CA LEU A 381 -11.52 -37.91 -21.17
C LEU A 381 -11.61 -38.67 -22.50
N LEU A 382 -12.47 -39.70 -22.52
CA LEU A 382 -12.81 -40.47 -23.72
C LEU A 382 -13.46 -39.55 -24.78
N ASN A 383 -13.11 -39.74 -26.03
CA ASN A 383 -13.81 -39.12 -27.14
C ASN A 383 -15.20 -39.76 -27.33
N ALA A 384 -16.02 -39.25 -28.25
CA ALA A 384 -17.42 -39.69 -28.42
C ALA A 384 -17.54 -41.16 -28.80
N SER A 385 -16.65 -41.66 -29.65
CA SER A 385 -16.63 -43.08 -30.07
C SER A 385 -16.19 -43.99 -28.94
N GLU A 386 -15.08 -43.61 -28.27
CA GLU A 386 -14.55 -44.37 -27.14
C GLU A 386 -15.54 -44.42 -25.97
N LYS A 387 -16.21 -43.29 -25.69
CA LYS A 387 -17.22 -43.20 -24.63
C LYS A 387 -18.41 -44.09 -24.91
N LEU A 388 -18.92 -44.09 -26.14
CA LEU A 388 -20.05 -44.95 -26.54
C LEU A 388 -19.70 -46.42 -26.45
N GLN A 389 -18.51 -46.80 -26.95
CA GLN A 389 -18.01 -48.18 -26.87
C GLN A 389 -17.81 -48.62 -25.41
N PHE A 390 -17.27 -47.76 -24.56
CA PHE A 390 -17.12 -48.04 -23.14
C PHE A 390 -18.47 -48.31 -22.46
N GLU A 391 -19.48 -47.48 -22.75
CA GLU A 391 -20.83 -47.64 -22.21
C GLU A 391 -21.51 -48.92 -22.68
N GLU A 392 -21.32 -49.30 -23.94
CA GLU A 392 -21.81 -50.57 -24.49
C GLU A 392 -21.18 -51.76 -23.77
N LEU A 393 -19.85 -51.77 -23.62
CA LEU A 393 -19.11 -52.81 -22.91
C LEU A 393 -19.48 -52.89 -21.43
N ALA A 394 -19.75 -51.75 -20.81
CA ALA A 394 -20.19 -51.66 -19.42
C ALA A 394 -21.65 -52.06 -19.20
N GLY A 395 -22.39 -52.38 -20.28
CA GLY A 395 -23.77 -52.82 -20.20
C GLY A 395 -24.78 -51.72 -19.90
N VAL A 396 -24.42 -50.45 -20.12
CA VAL A 396 -25.31 -49.30 -19.87
C VAL A 396 -26.60 -49.39 -20.69
N TYR A 397 -26.55 -50.03 -21.84
CA TYR A 397 -27.69 -50.20 -22.75
C TYR A 397 -28.37 -51.58 -22.63
N LYS A 398 -28.13 -52.29 -21.53
CA LYS A 398 -28.77 -53.55 -21.21
C LYS A 398 -29.65 -53.43 -19.99
N ASP A 399 -30.91 -53.88 -20.11
CA ASP A 399 -31.79 -53.88 -18.95
C ASP A 399 -31.44 -55.09 -18.04
N PRO A 400 -31.09 -54.86 -16.78
CA PRO A 400 -30.64 -55.90 -15.86
C PRO A 400 -31.76 -56.85 -15.45
N GLU A 401 -33.01 -56.41 -15.57
CA GLU A 401 -34.19 -57.17 -15.19
C GLU A 401 -34.84 -57.90 -16.38
N GLY A 402 -34.35 -57.71 -17.63
CA GLY A 402 -34.88 -58.34 -18.84
C GLY A 402 -36.25 -57.78 -19.27
N ASN A 403 -36.62 -56.56 -18.81
CA ASN A 403 -37.86 -55.92 -19.20
C ASN A 403 -37.79 -55.41 -20.65
N VAL A 404 -38.61 -56.07 -21.56
CA VAL A 404 -38.60 -55.75 -23.01
C VAL A 404 -38.89 -54.28 -23.29
N ALA A 405 -39.84 -53.67 -22.61
CA ALA A 405 -40.19 -52.28 -22.85
C ALA A 405 -39.06 -51.29 -22.42
N ASN A 406 -38.30 -51.62 -21.38
CA ASN A 406 -37.13 -50.86 -20.95
C ASN A 406 -35.96 -51.13 -21.91
N GLN A 407 -35.73 -52.32 -22.33
CA GLN A 407 -34.71 -52.66 -23.34
C GLN A 407 -34.93 -51.88 -24.65
N MET A 408 -36.16 -51.79 -25.14
CA MET A 408 -36.45 -50.98 -26.34
C MET A 408 -36.13 -49.50 -26.19
N LYS A 409 -36.25 -48.93 -24.97
CA LYS A 409 -35.85 -47.57 -24.70
C LYS A 409 -34.33 -47.41 -24.73
N LEU A 410 -33.61 -48.36 -24.15
CA LEU A 410 -32.15 -48.39 -24.11
C LEU A 410 -31.57 -48.56 -25.51
N ASP A 411 -32.15 -49.48 -26.35
CA ASP A 411 -31.74 -49.63 -27.73
C ASP A 411 -31.93 -48.35 -28.54
N LYS A 412 -33.07 -47.68 -28.38
CA LYS A 412 -33.32 -46.38 -29.02
C LYS A 412 -32.35 -45.31 -28.58
N LEU A 413 -31.98 -45.28 -27.30
CA LEU A 413 -31.00 -44.36 -26.78
C LEU A 413 -29.61 -44.59 -27.36
N TYR A 414 -29.19 -45.87 -27.44
CA TYR A 414 -27.94 -46.28 -28.08
C TYR A 414 -27.90 -45.82 -29.54
N GLU A 415 -28.92 -46.13 -30.32
CA GLU A 415 -29.03 -45.76 -31.74
C GLU A 415 -28.96 -44.24 -31.93
N GLN A 416 -29.60 -43.47 -31.05
CA GLN A 416 -29.52 -42.02 -31.11
C GLN A 416 -28.08 -41.52 -30.90
N ARG A 417 -27.37 -42.02 -29.89
CA ARG A 417 -25.99 -41.66 -29.57
C ARG A 417 -25.03 -42.15 -30.66
N HIS A 418 -25.17 -43.37 -31.14
CA HIS A 418 -24.39 -43.94 -32.23
C HIS A 418 -24.49 -43.09 -33.50
N LYS A 419 -25.69 -42.67 -33.85
CA LYS A 419 -25.94 -41.79 -34.99
C LYS A 419 -25.23 -40.44 -34.85
N GLU A 420 -25.15 -39.88 -33.64
CA GLU A 420 -24.40 -38.66 -33.42
C GLU A 420 -22.89 -38.88 -33.56
N VAL A 421 -22.36 -40.00 -33.05
CA VAL A 421 -20.96 -40.39 -33.22
C VAL A 421 -20.61 -40.55 -34.71
N GLU A 422 -21.43 -41.23 -35.49
CA GLU A 422 -21.23 -41.39 -36.94
C GLU A 422 -21.29 -40.06 -37.71
N ARG A 423 -22.05 -39.11 -37.23
CA ARG A 423 -22.07 -37.73 -37.74
C ARG A 423 -20.84 -36.90 -37.37
N GLY A 424 -19.90 -37.50 -36.65
CA GLY A 424 -18.67 -36.84 -36.21
C GLY A 424 -18.85 -35.89 -35.02
N VAL A 425 -19.92 -36.04 -34.25
CA VAL A 425 -20.10 -35.24 -33.02
C VAL A 425 -19.10 -35.69 -31.99
N ASN A 426 -18.26 -34.78 -31.57
CA ASN A 426 -17.27 -34.95 -30.49
C ASN A 426 -17.07 -33.61 -29.76
N THR A 427 -17.98 -33.32 -28.84
CA THR A 427 -18.00 -32.06 -28.12
C THR A 427 -17.07 -32.13 -26.91
N TYR A 428 -16.01 -31.35 -26.91
CA TYR A 428 -15.16 -31.19 -25.73
C TYR A 428 -15.77 -30.14 -24.80
N TRP A 429 -16.63 -30.61 -23.89
CA TRP A 429 -17.46 -29.77 -23.04
C TRP A 429 -16.64 -28.91 -22.09
N LEU A 430 -15.49 -29.39 -21.58
CA LEU A 430 -14.69 -28.68 -20.60
C LEU A 430 -14.17 -27.32 -21.11
N SER A 431 -13.89 -27.21 -22.41
CA SER A 431 -13.41 -25.98 -23.02
C SER A 431 -14.50 -24.92 -23.26
N GLN A 432 -15.79 -25.35 -23.28
CA GLN A 432 -16.89 -24.47 -23.69
C GLN A 432 -17.07 -23.24 -22.77
N PRO A 433 -17.04 -23.38 -21.42
CA PRO A 433 -17.19 -22.25 -20.51
C PRO A 433 -15.91 -21.48 -20.30
N LEU A 434 -14.76 -21.91 -20.81
CA LEU A 434 -13.45 -21.39 -20.47
C LEU A 434 -12.89 -20.43 -21.51
N GLN A 435 -12.05 -19.53 -21.04
CA GLN A 435 -11.29 -18.58 -21.84
C GLN A 435 -9.93 -18.32 -21.20
N THR A 436 -8.97 -17.86 -22.00
CA THR A 436 -7.76 -17.22 -21.45
C THR A 436 -8.12 -15.86 -20.89
N SER A 437 -7.76 -15.59 -19.66
CA SER A 437 -8.03 -14.33 -19.01
C SER A 437 -6.77 -13.46 -18.93
N PHE A 438 -6.96 -12.14 -19.04
CA PHE A 438 -5.92 -11.14 -18.85
C PHE A 438 -6.30 -10.24 -17.67
N ARG A 439 -5.57 -10.39 -16.57
CA ARG A 439 -5.76 -9.60 -15.35
C ARG A 439 -4.72 -8.50 -15.30
N HIS A 440 -5.11 -7.34 -14.81
CA HIS A 440 -4.14 -6.27 -14.57
C HIS A 440 -4.51 -5.46 -13.34
N THR A 441 -3.47 -4.94 -12.67
CA THR A 441 -3.62 -4.06 -11.52
C THR A 441 -2.73 -2.83 -11.68
N HIS A 442 -3.26 -1.68 -11.26
CA HIS A 442 -2.57 -0.40 -11.23
C HIS A 442 -2.59 0.11 -9.80
N SER A 443 -1.44 0.44 -9.26
CA SER A 443 -1.29 0.99 -7.91
C SER A 443 -0.45 2.25 -7.96
N LEU A 444 -1.03 3.37 -7.52
CA LEU A 444 -0.36 4.66 -7.42
C LEU A 444 -0.31 5.08 -5.96
N SER A 445 0.90 5.28 -5.46
CA SER A 445 1.14 5.76 -4.10
C SER A 445 1.84 7.10 -4.13
N LEU A 446 1.30 8.04 -3.37
CA LEU A 446 1.84 9.37 -3.16
C LEU A 446 2.10 9.54 -1.67
N GLY A 447 3.26 9.99 -1.27
CA GLY A 447 3.56 10.17 0.14
C GLY A 447 4.63 11.20 0.40
N GLY A 448 4.63 11.79 1.59
CA GLY A 448 5.62 12.75 2.00
C GLY A 448 5.30 13.37 3.35
N GLY A 449 6.07 14.37 3.71
CA GLY A 449 5.86 15.11 4.94
C GLY A 449 7.16 15.34 5.71
N ASN A 450 7.04 15.81 6.92
CA ASN A 450 8.16 16.08 7.82
C ASN A 450 8.06 15.21 9.09
N GLU A 451 8.95 15.42 10.05
CA GLU A 451 8.94 14.70 11.33
C GLU A 451 7.63 14.82 12.09
N ARG A 452 6.94 15.96 11.97
CA ARG A 452 5.69 16.23 12.70
C ARG A 452 4.46 15.73 11.96
N SER A 453 4.40 15.92 10.65
CA SER A 453 3.22 15.58 9.84
C SER A 453 3.61 14.80 8.59
N ARG A 454 3.02 13.63 8.39
CA ARG A 454 3.19 12.80 7.21
C ARG A 454 1.84 12.50 6.61
N TYR A 455 1.79 12.42 5.31
CA TYR A 455 0.58 12.10 4.57
C TYR A 455 0.88 11.13 3.44
N GLY A 456 -0.11 10.33 3.11
CA GLY A 456 -0.05 9.38 2.00
C GLY A 456 -1.40 9.23 1.34
N VAL A 457 -1.41 9.06 0.03
CA VAL A 457 -2.58 8.70 -0.77
C VAL A 457 -2.23 7.47 -1.57
N ASN A 458 -3.08 6.46 -1.51
CA ASN A 458 -2.95 5.27 -2.34
C ASN A 458 -4.21 5.12 -3.18
N LEU A 459 -4.01 4.93 -4.49
CA LEU A 459 -5.05 4.64 -5.46
C LEU A 459 -4.74 3.28 -6.06
N ASN A 460 -5.72 2.39 -6.09
CA ASN A 460 -5.57 1.10 -6.73
C ASN A 460 -6.77 0.77 -7.60
N TYR A 461 -6.50 0.19 -8.75
CA TYR A 461 -7.49 -0.36 -9.65
C TYR A 461 -7.04 -1.73 -10.11
N GLY A 462 -7.92 -2.71 -10.08
CA GLY A 462 -7.67 -4.05 -10.57
C GLY A 462 -8.84 -4.57 -11.38
N ALA A 463 -8.56 -4.99 -12.61
CA ALA A 463 -9.50 -5.71 -13.43
C ALA A 463 -9.15 -7.20 -13.41
N ASN A 464 -10.06 -8.02 -12.91
CA ASN A 464 -9.84 -9.45 -12.71
C ASN A 464 -10.93 -10.27 -13.42
N PRO A 465 -10.90 -10.39 -14.77
CA PRO A 465 -11.73 -11.35 -15.46
C PRO A 465 -11.31 -12.78 -15.06
N GLY A 466 -12.30 -13.66 -14.91
CA GLY A 466 -12.06 -15.06 -14.60
C GLY A 466 -11.74 -15.91 -15.84
N VAL A 467 -11.24 -17.11 -15.61
CA VAL A 467 -11.04 -18.12 -16.64
C VAL A 467 -12.39 -18.70 -17.11
N MET A 468 -13.41 -18.69 -16.25
CA MET A 468 -14.80 -18.93 -16.67
C MET A 468 -15.32 -17.68 -17.38
N LYS A 469 -15.85 -17.85 -18.60
CA LYS A 469 -16.41 -16.75 -19.41
C LYS A 469 -17.50 -16.00 -18.64
N GLY A 470 -17.46 -14.66 -18.69
CA GLY A 470 -18.44 -13.79 -18.04
C GLY A 470 -18.26 -13.61 -16.54
N SER A 471 -17.31 -14.29 -15.88
CA SER A 471 -16.99 -14.00 -14.49
C SER A 471 -15.99 -12.85 -14.39
N THR A 472 -16.24 -11.89 -13.50
CA THR A 472 -15.35 -10.75 -13.24
C THR A 472 -15.35 -10.37 -11.77
N ARG A 473 -14.23 -9.78 -11.31
CA ARG A 473 -14.12 -9.11 -10.00
C ARG A 473 -13.22 -7.89 -10.12
N ASP A 474 -13.81 -6.76 -10.41
CA ASP A 474 -13.09 -5.50 -10.54
C ASP A 474 -13.05 -4.78 -9.19
N ARG A 475 -11.90 -4.20 -8.87
CA ARG A 475 -11.63 -3.54 -7.59
C ARG A 475 -11.14 -2.13 -7.84
N PHE A 476 -11.70 -1.19 -7.12
CA PHE A 476 -11.22 0.18 -7.04
C PHE A 476 -11.07 0.56 -5.58
N GLY A 477 -9.93 1.12 -5.22
CA GLY A 477 -9.66 1.56 -3.87
C GLY A 477 -8.95 2.90 -3.82
N ILE A 478 -9.30 3.69 -2.83
CA ILE A 478 -8.59 4.91 -2.46
C ILE A 478 -8.39 4.90 -0.96
N SER A 479 -7.18 5.21 -0.50
CA SER A 479 -6.92 5.43 0.91
C SER A 479 -6.09 6.68 1.12
N PHE A 480 -6.44 7.41 2.16
CA PHE A 480 -5.71 8.57 2.66
C PHE A 480 -5.19 8.25 4.06
N THR A 481 -3.89 8.35 4.24
CA THR A 481 -3.21 8.15 5.53
C THR A 481 -2.62 9.48 5.97
N TRP A 482 -2.85 9.85 7.23
CA TRP A 482 -2.27 11.02 7.84
C TRP A 482 -1.78 10.69 9.24
N THR A 483 -0.57 11.13 9.57
CA THR A 483 0.00 10.99 10.92
C THR A 483 0.55 12.32 11.40
N TYR A 484 0.34 12.62 12.67
CA TYR A 484 0.84 13.84 13.30
C TYR A 484 1.51 13.52 14.64
N ASN A 485 2.78 13.93 14.78
CA ASN A 485 3.60 13.72 15.96
C ASN A 485 3.81 15.04 16.70
N ILE A 486 3.51 15.04 17.99
CA ILE A 486 3.70 16.21 18.86
C ILE A 486 4.85 15.92 19.83
N ALA A 487 5.96 16.61 19.64
CA ALA A 487 7.14 16.59 20.53
C ALA A 487 7.62 15.17 20.91
N ASN A 488 7.46 14.19 20.02
CA ASN A 488 7.76 12.76 20.23
C ASN A 488 7.06 12.13 21.44
N LYS A 489 6.05 12.82 22.01
CA LYS A 489 5.28 12.35 23.15
C LYS A 489 3.87 11.91 22.78
N PHE A 490 3.34 12.44 21.70
CA PHE A 490 1.96 12.18 21.30
C PHE A 490 1.89 12.01 19.78
N ARG A 491 1.29 10.91 19.34
CA ARG A 491 1.05 10.61 17.93
C ARG A 491 -0.43 10.43 17.68
N ILE A 492 -0.92 11.05 16.63
CA ILE A 492 -2.26 10.84 16.08
C ILE A 492 -2.10 10.23 14.71
N GLY A 493 -2.82 9.17 14.42
CA GLY A 493 -2.93 8.55 13.12
C GLY A 493 -4.38 8.53 12.65
N ASN A 494 -4.59 8.70 11.36
CA ASN A 494 -5.88 8.51 10.70
C ASN A 494 -5.68 7.86 9.33
N VAL A 495 -6.46 6.82 9.07
CA VAL A 495 -6.54 6.16 7.77
C VAL A 495 -7.99 6.14 7.32
N LEU A 496 -8.29 6.87 6.25
CA LEU A 496 -9.57 6.84 5.56
C LEU A 496 -9.44 5.99 4.31
N SER A 497 -10.29 5.00 4.14
CA SER A 497 -10.30 4.12 2.99
C SER A 497 -11.71 4.00 2.39
N VAL A 498 -11.77 3.99 1.05
CA VAL A 498 -12.98 3.70 0.28
C VAL A 498 -12.61 2.61 -0.70
N ASN A 499 -13.35 1.51 -0.68
CA ASN A 499 -13.16 0.41 -1.61
C ASN A 499 -14.48 0.11 -2.30
N GLN A 500 -14.44 -0.10 -3.60
CA GLN A 500 -15.55 -0.52 -4.43
C GLN A 500 -15.15 -1.81 -5.15
N ILE A 501 -16.01 -2.81 -5.07
CA ILE A 501 -15.84 -4.11 -5.72
C ILE A 501 -17.05 -4.32 -6.60
N LYS A 502 -16.80 -4.59 -7.88
CA LYS A 502 -17.81 -5.01 -8.83
C LYS A 502 -17.54 -6.45 -9.21
N SER A 503 -18.47 -7.32 -8.92
CA SER A 503 -18.37 -8.73 -9.24
C SER A 503 -19.54 -9.18 -10.11
N GLU A 504 -19.22 -10.05 -11.05
CA GLU A 504 -20.21 -10.71 -11.89
C GLU A 504 -19.90 -12.20 -11.90
N LYS A 505 -20.91 -13.01 -11.60
CA LYS A 505 -20.76 -14.46 -11.68
C LYS A 505 -20.90 -14.91 -13.12
N THR A 506 -20.23 -16.00 -13.45
CA THR A 506 -20.34 -16.60 -14.77
C THR A 506 -21.77 -17.05 -15.07
N PRO A 507 -22.32 -16.71 -16.25
CA PRO A 507 -23.61 -17.26 -16.68
C PRO A 507 -23.53 -18.72 -17.12
N TYR A 508 -22.31 -19.29 -17.20
CA TYR A 508 -22.07 -20.69 -17.59
C TYR A 508 -22.29 -21.66 -16.44
N GLY A 509 -22.64 -21.23 -15.24
CA GLY A 509 -22.82 -22.07 -14.07
C GLY A 509 -21.51 -22.66 -13.53
N GLU A 510 -21.59 -23.82 -12.86
CA GLU A 510 -20.43 -24.45 -12.25
C GLU A 510 -19.64 -25.28 -13.26
N PHE A 511 -18.30 -25.21 -13.20
CA PHE A 511 -17.41 -26.00 -14.07
C PHE A 511 -17.64 -27.50 -13.93
N SER A 512 -17.99 -27.99 -12.72
CA SER A 512 -18.28 -29.36 -12.43
C SER A 512 -19.45 -29.93 -13.26
N THR A 513 -20.35 -29.09 -13.73
CA THR A 513 -21.45 -29.50 -14.62
C THR A 513 -20.92 -30.01 -15.96
N TYR A 514 -19.91 -29.36 -16.51
CA TYR A 514 -19.32 -29.69 -17.80
C TYR A 514 -18.50 -31.00 -17.76
N THR A 515 -17.95 -31.34 -16.58
CA THR A 515 -17.21 -32.64 -16.43
C THR A 515 -18.10 -33.87 -16.50
N LYS A 516 -19.42 -33.71 -16.37
CA LYS A 516 -20.40 -34.77 -16.36
C LYS A 516 -21.10 -34.98 -17.72
N LEU A 517 -20.82 -34.08 -18.68
CA LEU A 517 -21.45 -34.14 -20.01
C LEU A 517 -20.71 -35.10 -20.93
N ASN A 518 -21.46 -35.71 -21.82
CA ASN A 518 -20.91 -36.69 -22.73
C ASN A 518 -20.50 -36.09 -24.08
N PRO A 519 -19.39 -36.55 -24.67
CA PRO A 519 -18.83 -35.96 -25.89
C PRO A 519 -19.71 -36.14 -27.14
N TYR A 520 -20.62 -37.11 -27.18
CA TYR A 520 -21.60 -37.30 -28.25
C TYR A 520 -22.83 -36.39 -28.14
N GLU A 521 -22.91 -35.55 -27.10
CA GLU A 521 -23.96 -34.56 -26.94
C GLU A 521 -23.61 -33.26 -27.72
N ARG A 522 -24.61 -32.69 -28.39
CA ARG A 522 -24.46 -31.42 -29.11
C ARG A 522 -24.98 -30.24 -28.28
N ALA A 523 -24.31 -29.13 -28.33
CA ALA A 523 -24.84 -27.86 -27.81
C ALA A 523 -25.94 -27.26 -28.72
N LYS A 524 -25.79 -27.45 -30.04
CA LYS A 524 -26.70 -26.94 -31.08
C LYS A 524 -27.07 -27.99 -32.09
N ASP A 525 -28.27 -27.87 -32.66
CA ASP A 525 -28.73 -28.72 -33.75
C ASP A 525 -28.01 -28.40 -35.08
N GLU A 526 -28.33 -29.15 -36.15
CA GLU A 526 -27.75 -28.96 -37.48
C GLU A 526 -28.09 -27.59 -38.12
N LYS A 527 -29.13 -26.93 -37.63
CA LYS A 527 -29.57 -25.59 -38.07
C LYS A 527 -29.00 -24.50 -37.20
N GLY A 528 -28.10 -24.80 -36.24
CA GLY A 528 -27.48 -23.86 -35.33
C GLY A 528 -28.36 -23.39 -34.17
N ARG A 529 -29.54 -24.01 -33.96
CA ARG A 529 -30.43 -23.66 -32.85
C ARG A 529 -29.99 -24.38 -31.58
N TRP A 530 -30.12 -23.74 -30.44
CA TRP A 530 -29.78 -24.31 -29.16
C TRP A 530 -30.64 -25.54 -28.84
N ILE A 531 -30.00 -26.60 -28.39
CA ILE A 531 -30.67 -27.78 -27.82
C ILE A 531 -30.86 -27.51 -26.32
N TYR A 532 -32.09 -27.39 -25.86
CA TYR A 532 -32.41 -27.09 -24.47
C TYR A 532 -32.19 -28.27 -23.53
N LEU A 533 -32.52 -29.47 -23.96
CA LEU A 533 -32.35 -30.72 -23.22
C LEU A 533 -31.44 -31.66 -23.99
N LEU A 534 -30.42 -32.16 -23.34
CA LEU A 534 -29.49 -33.15 -23.87
C LEU A 534 -30.16 -34.54 -23.94
N SER A 535 -29.54 -35.51 -24.61
CA SER A 535 -30.11 -36.85 -24.81
C SER A 535 -30.41 -37.61 -23.50
N ASN A 536 -29.71 -37.27 -22.43
CA ASN A 536 -29.92 -37.80 -21.08
C ASN A 536 -31.02 -37.07 -20.28
N GLY A 537 -31.70 -36.05 -20.87
CA GLY A 537 -32.73 -35.24 -20.24
C GLY A 537 -32.22 -34.09 -19.36
N ASN A 538 -30.91 -33.94 -19.24
CA ASN A 538 -30.32 -32.82 -18.51
C ASN A 538 -30.40 -31.52 -19.30
N PRO A 539 -30.55 -30.35 -18.65
CA PRO A 539 -30.44 -29.06 -19.30
C PRO A 539 -29.07 -28.87 -19.93
N ASN A 540 -29.03 -28.21 -21.07
CA ASN A 540 -27.78 -27.79 -21.70
C ASN A 540 -27.26 -26.51 -21.00
N PRO A 541 -26.13 -26.56 -20.30
CA PRO A 541 -25.65 -25.41 -19.48
C PRO A 541 -25.22 -24.19 -20.33
N LEU A 542 -25.02 -24.37 -21.64
CA LEU A 542 -24.68 -23.28 -22.54
C LEU A 542 -25.87 -22.41 -22.93
N VAL A 543 -27.09 -22.87 -22.69
CA VAL A 543 -28.31 -22.13 -23.03
C VAL A 543 -28.44 -20.92 -22.10
N ASP A 544 -28.27 -21.12 -20.81
CA ASP A 544 -28.40 -20.02 -19.82
C ASP A 544 -27.40 -18.90 -20.08
N ALA A 545 -26.17 -19.25 -20.45
CA ALA A 545 -25.16 -18.27 -20.84
C ALA A 545 -25.55 -17.44 -22.08
N HIS A 546 -26.48 -17.92 -22.89
CA HIS A 546 -26.93 -17.26 -24.11
C HIS A 546 -28.17 -16.39 -23.92
N LEU A 547 -28.85 -16.53 -22.79
CA LEU A 547 -30.09 -15.79 -22.48
C LEU A 547 -29.84 -14.41 -21.86
N ASN A 548 -28.59 -13.90 -21.89
CA ASN A 548 -28.19 -12.66 -21.23
C ASN A 548 -28.50 -12.62 -19.74
N SER A 549 -28.49 -13.80 -19.10
CA SER A 549 -28.59 -13.90 -17.64
C SER A 549 -27.37 -13.24 -16.98
N TYR A 550 -27.57 -12.60 -15.85
CA TYR A 550 -26.48 -12.03 -15.07
C TYR A 550 -26.76 -12.13 -13.57
N ASP A 551 -25.69 -12.19 -12.79
CA ASP A 551 -25.69 -12.11 -11.32
C ASP A 551 -24.56 -11.18 -10.92
N LYS A 552 -24.90 -9.90 -10.69
CA LYS A 552 -23.98 -8.81 -10.44
C LYS A 552 -24.09 -8.35 -9.01
N THR A 553 -22.96 -8.06 -8.41
CA THR A 553 -22.91 -7.47 -7.08
C THR A 553 -21.94 -6.29 -7.09
N GLU A 554 -22.38 -5.16 -6.58
CA GLU A 554 -21.56 -3.99 -6.34
C GLU A 554 -21.48 -3.73 -4.84
N SER A 555 -20.28 -3.85 -4.26
CA SER A 555 -20.02 -3.62 -2.85
C SER A 555 -19.16 -2.38 -2.70
N THR A 556 -19.61 -1.43 -1.89
CA THR A 556 -18.83 -0.23 -1.56
C THR A 556 -18.65 -0.15 -0.05
N SER A 557 -17.42 -0.05 0.41
CA SER A 557 -17.07 0.06 1.82
C SER A 557 -16.28 1.34 2.12
N TYR A 558 -16.63 1.97 3.24
CA TYR A 558 -15.97 3.15 3.79
C TYR A 558 -15.44 2.76 5.15
N THR A 559 -14.15 2.95 5.37
CA THR A 559 -13.52 2.66 6.67
C THR A 559 -12.71 3.86 7.10
N ASN A 560 -12.87 4.27 8.36
CA ASN A 560 -12.05 5.29 8.98
C ASN A 560 -11.46 4.71 10.26
N ASN A 561 -10.15 4.58 10.27
CA ASN A 561 -9.35 4.11 11.40
C ASN A 561 -8.64 5.30 12.03
N PHE A 562 -8.80 5.47 13.31
CA PHE A 562 -8.19 6.54 14.08
C PHE A 562 -7.40 5.95 15.25
N ASP A 563 -6.12 6.31 15.37
CA ASP A 563 -5.25 5.87 16.43
C ASP A 563 -4.58 7.03 17.15
N ILE A 564 -4.38 6.85 18.45
CA ILE A 564 -3.68 7.79 19.33
C ILE A 564 -2.65 6.99 20.12
N GLU A 565 -1.42 7.47 20.16
CA GLU A 565 -0.37 6.96 21.03
C GLU A 565 0.15 8.11 21.91
N TRP A 566 0.17 7.87 23.21
CA TRP A 566 0.71 8.81 24.19
C TRP A 566 1.84 8.17 24.98
N TYR A 567 3.03 8.69 24.79
CA TYR A 567 4.24 8.30 25.53
C TYR A 567 4.32 9.16 26.78
N ILE A 568 3.78 8.64 27.90
CA ILE A 568 3.63 9.37 29.16
C ILE A 568 5.00 9.60 29.80
N ILE A 569 5.75 8.51 29.95
CA ILE A 569 7.14 8.46 30.42
C ILE A 569 7.87 7.38 29.64
N GLU A 570 9.19 7.31 29.79
CA GLU A 570 9.97 6.22 29.23
C GLU A 570 9.47 4.86 29.75
N GLY A 571 9.18 3.94 28.85
CA GLY A 571 8.61 2.61 29.18
C GLY A 571 7.10 2.56 29.36
N LEU A 572 6.36 3.70 29.40
CA LEU A 572 4.91 3.72 29.54
C LEU A 572 4.24 4.43 28.36
N ARG A 573 3.53 3.63 27.55
CA ARG A 573 2.76 4.09 26.39
C ARG A 573 1.27 3.75 26.56
N LEU A 574 0.41 4.75 26.37
CA LEU A 574 -1.04 4.56 26.25
C LEU A 574 -1.42 4.62 24.76
N THR A 575 -2.18 3.63 24.32
CA THR A 575 -2.67 3.57 22.93
C THR A 575 -4.19 3.48 22.92
N GLY A 576 -4.84 4.36 22.16
CA GLY A 576 -6.26 4.32 21.86
C GLY A 576 -6.49 4.08 20.38
N ARG A 577 -7.43 3.20 20.02
CA ARG A 577 -7.82 2.90 18.64
C ARG A 577 -9.32 2.93 18.47
N PHE A 578 -9.78 3.57 17.41
CA PHE A 578 -11.19 3.62 17.04
C PHE A 578 -11.33 3.36 15.54
N SER A 579 -12.21 2.46 15.18
CA SER A 579 -12.55 2.16 13.79
C SER A 579 -14.04 2.35 13.55
N TYR A 580 -14.38 3.03 12.47
CA TYR A 580 -15.72 3.13 11.96
C TYR A 580 -15.75 2.61 10.53
N SER A 581 -16.60 1.61 10.27
CA SER A 581 -16.78 1.04 8.95
C SER A 581 -18.27 1.05 8.58
N PHE A 582 -18.55 1.42 7.34
CA PHE A 582 -19.87 1.38 6.74
C PHE A 582 -19.75 0.77 5.35
N GLY A 583 -20.63 -0.17 5.02
CA GLY A 583 -20.68 -0.81 3.72
C GLY A 583 -22.09 -0.84 3.15
N ASN A 584 -22.18 -0.76 1.81
CA ASN A 584 -23.38 -1.02 1.04
C ASN A 584 -23.08 -2.14 0.05
N ASN A 585 -24.03 -3.04 -0.12
CA ASN A 585 -23.94 -4.16 -1.04
C ASN A 585 -25.22 -4.20 -1.87
N ASP A 586 -25.12 -3.88 -3.14
CA ASP A 586 -26.21 -3.89 -4.12
C ASP A 586 -26.05 -5.12 -5.01
N ALA A 587 -27.04 -6.01 -4.98
CA ALA A 587 -27.06 -7.20 -5.83
C ALA A 587 -28.20 -7.10 -6.84
N ASP A 588 -27.90 -7.36 -8.09
CA ASP A 588 -28.83 -7.40 -9.20
C ASP A 588 -28.69 -8.71 -9.96
N LYS A 589 -29.77 -9.45 -10.06
CA LYS A 589 -29.79 -10.77 -10.66
C LYS A 589 -30.95 -10.90 -11.63
N PHE A 590 -30.64 -11.35 -12.84
CA PHE A 590 -31.60 -11.71 -13.87
C PHE A 590 -31.29 -13.09 -14.40
N ILE A 591 -32.29 -14.00 -14.38
CA ILE A 591 -32.17 -15.39 -14.81
C ILE A 591 -33.19 -15.66 -15.92
#